data_c3848d7255aa6b86376fbb47b907f036
#
_entry.id   c3848d7255aa6b86376fbb47b907f036
#
_cell.length_a   1.000
_cell.length_b   1.000
_cell.length_c   1.000
_cell.angle_alpha   90.00
_cell.angle_beta   90.00
_cell.angle_gamma   90.00
#
_symmetry.space_group_name_H-M   'P 1'
#
loop_
_entity.id
_entity.type
_entity.pdbx_description
1 polymer ?
#
loop_
_entity_poly.entity_id
_entity_poly.type
_entity_poly.pdbx_seq_one_letter_code
_entity_poly.pdbx_strand_id
1 'polypeptide(L)'
;ILTVLCLLLSGSVYTQTNFNAGISIGGNDTNLGSSFFYNTPKVILGSVYLFDEWNNSAEIHTLSSEKFLVRNINLNINRNAFEAKLTDSDSIFSFNFNNIKQVVINDKIYKNYFYNDDNRVYEIIYETEKFSIMKGFSVKLVKGHYNPMVRISNDKYSKFSSYFIKLNNSIKPFKLRKKSVINLLSADKNSISRLETYVNAKRLSYKKEKDVIQILDYAFNL
;
A
#
# COMPACT_ATOMS: atom_id res chain seq x y z
N ILE A 1 -59.93 14.25 -50.73
CA ILE A 1 -59.31 15.16 -49.85
C ILE A 1 -59.34 14.53 -48.46
N LEU A 2 -58.21 14.00 -47.98
CA LEU A 2 -58.05 13.31 -46.70
C LEU A 2 -57.22 14.20 -45.78
N THR A 3 -57.85 14.80 -44.80
CA THR A 3 -57.22 15.63 -43.81
C THR A 3 -56.73 14.73 -42.66
N VAL A 4 -55.41 14.59 -42.53
CA VAL A 4 -54.76 13.90 -41.41
C VAL A 4 -54.61 14.87 -40.22
N LEU A 5 -55.35 14.57 -39.15
CA LEU A 5 -55.27 15.30 -37.86
C LEU A 5 -54.12 14.73 -37.02
N CYS A 6 -52.98 15.42 -36.97
CA CYS A 6 -51.89 15.09 -36.03
C CYS A 6 -52.24 15.54 -34.62
N LEU A 7 -52.58 14.60 -33.76
CA LEU A 7 -52.69 14.84 -32.29
C LEU A 7 -51.26 14.84 -31.70
N LEU A 8 -50.78 16.00 -31.33
CA LEU A 8 -49.57 16.18 -30.50
C LEU A 8 -49.93 15.88 -29.03
N LEU A 9 -49.58 14.68 -28.55
CA LEU A 9 -49.61 14.35 -27.15
C LEU A 9 -48.37 14.95 -26.49
N SER A 10 -48.50 16.12 -25.87
CA SER A 10 -47.51 16.69 -24.98
C SER A 10 -47.57 15.98 -23.62
N GLY A 11 -46.78 14.90 -23.49
CA GLY A 11 -46.58 14.25 -22.20
C GLY A 11 -45.72 15.13 -21.28
N SER A 12 -46.34 15.71 -20.24
CA SER A 12 -45.59 16.38 -19.18
C SER A 12 -44.85 15.33 -18.35
N VAL A 13 -43.52 15.24 -18.52
CA VAL A 13 -42.65 14.40 -17.67
C VAL A 13 -42.48 15.13 -16.34
N TYR A 14 -43.20 14.70 -15.32
CA TYR A 14 -42.91 15.15 -13.95
C TYR A 14 -41.70 14.36 -13.42
N THR A 15 -40.55 14.98 -13.38
CA THR A 15 -39.40 14.44 -12.64
C THR A 15 -39.69 14.62 -11.14
N GLN A 16 -40.09 13.53 -10.49
CA GLN A 16 -40.13 13.49 -9.03
C GLN A 16 -38.69 13.41 -8.50
N THR A 17 -38.12 14.52 -8.10
CA THR A 17 -36.91 14.54 -7.29
C THR A 17 -37.31 14.14 -5.87
N ASN A 18 -37.08 12.88 -5.48
CA ASN A 18 -37.21 12.45 -4.10
C ASN A 18 -36.08 13.10 -3.28
N PHE A 19 -36.40 14.25 -2.71
CA PHE A 19 -35.54 14.98 -1.78
C PHE A 19 -35.71 14.39 -0.39
N ASN A 20 -34.94 13.34 -0.06
CA ASN A 20 -34.93 12.72 1.25
C ASN A 20 -33.85 13.39 2.14
N ALA A 21 -33.92 14.71 2.32
CA ALA A 21 -33.22 15.39 3.39
C ALA A 21 -34.12 15.40 4.58
N GLY A 22 -33.78 14.70 5.66
CA GLY A 22 -34.50 14.69 6.93
C GLY A 22 -34.41 16.04 7.65
N ILE A 23 -34.76 17.12 6.95
CA ILE A 23 -34.92 18.46 7.52
C ILE A 23 -36.39 18.65 7.75
N SER A 24 -36.82 18.47 9.00
CA SER A 24 -38.16 18.88 9.45
C SER A 24 -38.17 20.40 9.57
N ILE A 25 -38.72 21.08 8.56
CA ILE A 25 -38.94 22.52 8.62
C ILE A 25 -40.34 22.71 9.25
N GLY A 26 -40.36 22.85 10.57
CA GLY A 26 -41.55 23.26 11.30
C GLY A 26 -41.67 24.77 11.26
N GLY A 27 -42.58 25.29 10.43
CA GLY A 27 -42.87 26.71 10.36
C GLY A 27 -43.39 27.14 9.00
N ASN A 28 -44.48 27.91 9.00
CA ASN A 28 -45.19 28.43 7.80
C ASN A 28 -44.40 29.54 7.05
N ASP A 29 -43.06 29.54 7.05
CA ASP A 29 -42.26 30.55 6.35
C ASP A 29 -41.87 30.08 4.98
N THR A 30 -42.65 30.48 3.99
CA THR A 30 -42.45 30.21 2.55
C THR A 30 -41.33 31.05 1.91
N ASN A 31 -40.52 31.75 2.70
CA ASN A 31 -39.39 32.58 2.24
C ASN A 31 -38.00 31.98 2.51
N LEU A 32 -37.85 30.67 2.32
CA LEU A 32 -36.49 30.10 2.18
C LEU A 32 -35.97 30.47 0.80
N GLY A 33 -35.15 31.53 0.74
CA GLY A 33 -34.35 31.86 -0.42
C GLY A 33 -33.56 30.63 -0.88
N SER A 34 -33.02 30.60 -2.10
CA SER A 34 -32.30 29.50 -2.68
C SER A 34 -31.22 28.97 -1.70
N SER A 35 -31.49 27.81 -1.11
CA SER A 35 -30.57 27.12 -0.21
C SER A 35 -29.68 26.16 -1.01
N PHE A 36 -28.36 26.30 -0.89
CA PHE A 36 -27.41 25.41 -1.51
C PHE A 36 -26.83 24.46 -0.46
N PHE A 37 -26.85 23.17 -0.74
CA PHE A 37 -26.11 22.19 0.06
C PHE A 37 -24.67 22.20 -0.37
N TYR A 38 -23.79 22.59 0.50
CA TYR A 38 -22.36 22.54 0.27
C TYR A 38 -21.75 21.35 1.04
N ASN A 39 -21.36 20.32 0.31
CA ASN A 39 -20.56 19.23 0.88
C ASN A 39 -19.12 19.72 1.02
N THR A 40 -18.73 20.06 2.24
CA THR A 40 -17.31 20.32 2.51
C THR A 40 -16.47 19.12 2.12
N PRO A 41 -15.38 19.27 1.35
CA PRO A 41 -14.48 18.17 1.02
C PRO A 41 -14.01 17.51 2.31
N LYS A 42 -14.22 16.20 2.44
CA LYS A 42 -13.71 15.45 3.59
C LYS A 42 -12.18 15.45 3.53
N VAL A 43 -11.57 15.86 4.62
CA VAL A 43 -10.11 15.74 4.77
C VAL A 43 -9.78 14.26 4.97
N ILE A 44 -8.91 13.72 4.11
CA ILE A 44 -8.37 12.37 4.28
C ILE A 44 -7.00 12.51 4.94
N LEU A 45 -6.82 11.86 6.10
CA LEU A 45 -5.56 11.85 6.83
C LEU A 45 -4.61 10.77 6.30
N GLY A 46 -3.30 11.02 6.39
CA GLY A 46 -2.26 10.12 5.91
C GLY A 46 -2.12 10.14 4.39
N SER A 47 -1.39 9.17 3.86
CA SER A 47 -1.11 9.10 2.42
C SER A 47 -1.01 7.66 1.93
N VAL A 48 -1.07 7.47 0.62
CA VAL A 48 -0.85 6.20 -0.07
C VAL A 48 0.64 5.86 -0.25
N TYR A 49 1.52 6.75 0.16
CA TYR A 49 2.97 6.60 -0.01
C TYR A 49 3.59 5.90 1.19
N LEU A 50 4.64 5.10 0.95
CA LEU A 50 5.34 4.33 1.99
C LEU A 50 6.04 5.25 3.00
N PHE A 51 6.77 6.23 2.48
CA PHE A 51 7.48 7.22 3.29
C PHE A 51 6.59 8.44 3.50
N ASP A 52 6.64 9.03 4.69
CA ASP A 52 5.84 10.21 5.00
C ASP A 52 6.40 11.46 4.29
N GLU A 53 7.73 11.50 4.09
CA GLU A 53 8.43 12.58 3.41
C GLU A 53 8.87 12.18 2.00
N TRP A 54 9.03 13.20 1.13
CA TRP A 54 9.49 13.03 -0.25
C TRP A 54 10.99 13.22 -0.43
N ASN A 55 11.72 13.68 0.57
CA ASN A 55 13.15 13.98 0.53
C ASN A 55 14.06 12.75 0.46
N ASN A 56 13.53 11.60 0.08
CA ASN A 56 14.31 10.38 -0.09
C ASN A 56 15.11 10.40 -1.37
N SER A 57 16.29 9.78 -1.31
CA SER A 57 17.13 9.49 -2.50
C SER A 57 17.14 8.00 -2.74
N ALA A 58 17.06 7.61 -4.02
CA ALA A 58 17.15 6.23 -4.43
C ALA A 58 18.28 6.01 -5.43
N GLU A 59 18.95 4.88 -5.33
CA GLU A 59 19.78 4.32 -6.39
C GLU A 59 18.97 3.27 -7.15
N ILE A 60 18.66 3.54 -8.41
CA ILE A 60 17.94 2.62 -9.30
C ILE A 60 18.98 1.82 -10.09
N HIS A 61 18.94 0.51 -9.95
CA HIS A 61 19.78 -0.41 -10.72
C HIS A 61 18.94 -1.01 -11.85
N THR A 62 19.43 -0.90 -13.08
CA THR A 62 18.79 -1.48 -14.26
C THR A 62 19.23 -2.91 -14.52
N LEU A 63 18.51 -3.59 -15.41
CA LEU A 63 18.91 -4.91 -15.92
C LEU A 63 20.20 -4.83 -16.78
N SER A 64 20.47 -3.68 -17.40
CA SER A 64 21.71 -3.39 -18.15
C SER A 64 22.90 -3.04 -17.25
N SER A 65 22.75 -3.18 -15.92
CA SER A 65 23.78 -2.86 -14.91
C SER A 65 24.13 -1.38 -14.78
N GLU A 66 23.33 -0.49 -15.33
CA GLU A 66 23.44 0.94 -15.11
C GLU A 66 22.84 1.33 -13.75
N LYS A 67 23.31 2.46 -13.20
CA LYS A 67 22.87 3.00 -11.93
C LYS A 67 22.44 4.45 -12.10
N PHE A 68 21.28 4.79 -11.58
CA PHE A 68 20.74 6.15 -11.61
C PHE A 68 20.40 6.62 -10.20
N LEU A 69 20.85 7.81 -9.85
CA LEU A 69 20.47 8.46 -8.59
C LEU A 69 19.23 9.33 -8.83
N VAL A 70 18.17 9.04 -8.10
CA VAL A 70 16.89 9.76 -8.16
C VAL A 70 16.61 10.37 -6.80
N ARG A 71 16.27 11.66 -6.78
CA ARG A 71 15.87 12.40 -5.57
C ARG A 71 14.35 12.57 -5.52
N ASN A 72 13.85 12.93 -4.34
CA ASN A 72 12.42 13.20 -4.08
C ASN A 72 11.53 12.02 -4.51
N ILE A 73 11.97 10.81 -4.21
CA ILE A 73 11.31 9.55 -4.58
C ILE A 73 10.50 8.98 -3.42
N ASN A 74 9.40 8.33 -3.74
CA ASN A 74 8.58 7.59 -2.80
C ASN A 74 7.97 6.35 -3.47
N LEU A 75 7.51 5.39 -2.68
CA LEU A 75 6.75 4.24 -3.17
C LEU A 75 5.27 4.51 -2.98
N ASN A 76 4.54 4.62 -4.07
CA ASN A 76 3.07 4.62 -4.06
C ASN A 76 2.58 3.18 -3.84
N ILE A 77 2.13 2.87 -2.63
CA ILE A 77 1.70 1.53 -2.22
C ILE A 77 0.43 1.11 -3.00
N ASN A 78 -0.45 2.06 -3.30
CA ASN A 78 -1.71 1.77 -3.98
C ASN A 78 -1.50 1.38 -5.45
N ARG A 79 -0.50 2.00 -6.10
CA ARG A 79 -0.14 1.74 -7.50
C ARG A 79 0.98 0.71 -7.66
N ASN A 80 1.62 0.30 -6.56
CA ASN A 80 2.84 -0.51 -6.56
C ASN A 80 3.94 0.06 -7.47
N ALA A 81 4.15 1.37 -7.47
CA ALA A 81 5.09 2.06 -8.34
C ALA A 81 5.94 3.06 -7.55
N PHE A 82 7.21 3.17 -7.91
CA PHE A 82 8.03 4.27 -7.46
C PHE A 82 7.66 5.53 -8.23
N GLU A 83 7.54 6.61 -7.49
CA GLU A 83 7.19 7.93 -8.03
C GLU A 83 8.17 8.97 -7.50
N ALA A 84 8.61 9.90 -8.35
CA ALA A 84 9.47 11.01 -7.98
C ALA A 84 8.78 12.33 -8.27
N LYS A 85 8.90 13.28 -7.35
CA LYS A 85 8.49 14.66 -7.60
C LYS A 85 9.56 15.37 -8.42
N LEU A 86 9.14 16.02 -9.48
CA LEU A 86 10.03 16.88 -10.25
C LEU A 86 10.32 18.16 -9.46
N THR A 87 11.58 18.59 -9.50
CA THR A 87 11.98 19.87 -8.91
C THR A 87 11.23 21.00 -9.62
N ASP A 88 10.76 21.96 -8.87
CA ASP A 88 10.04 23.15 -9.36
C ASP A 88 8.70 22.89 -10.05
N SER A 89 8.09 21.73 -9.83
CA SER A 89 6.79 21.34 -10.38
C SER A 89 6.00 20.46 -9.42
N ASP A 90 4.67 20.57 -9.46
CA ASP A 90 3.77 19.63 -8.78
C ASP A 90 3.64 18.30 -9.52
N SER A 91 4.37 18.14 -10.62
CA SER A 91 4.31 16.94 -11.45
C SER A 91 5.03 15.78 -10.79
N ILE A 92 4.44 14.59 -10.94
CA ILE A 92 4.97 13.34 -10.42
C ILE A 92 5.33 12.44 -11.59
N PHE A 93 6.58 11.98 -11.61
CA PHE A 93 7.06 10.98 -12.56
C PHE A 93 6.93 9.59 -11.94
N SER A 94 6.28 8.66 -12.65
CA SER A 94 6.13 7.27 -12.22
C SER A 94 7.06 6.36 -13.02
N PHE A 95 7.82 5.52 -12.30
CA PHE A 95 8.78 4.61 -12.91
C PHE A 95 8.11 3.32 -13.36
N ASN A 96 8.46 2.85 -14.56
CA ASN A 96 8.10 1.54 -15.05
C ASN A 96 9.19 0.51 -14.69
N PHE A 97 8.81 -0.67 -14.19
CA PHE A 97 9.74 -1.70 -13.75
C PHE A 97 10.36 -2.54 -14.88
N ASN A 98 9.98 -2.36 -16.14
CA ASN A 98 10.39 -3.23 -17.24
C ASN A 98 11.91 -3.37 -17.40
N ASN A 99 12.67 -2.35 -17.00
CA ASN A 99 14.15 -2.37 -17.07
C ASN A 99 14.81 -2.19 -15.68
N ILE A 100 14.04 -2.22 -14.60
CA ILE A 100 14.56 -2.02 -13.24
C ILE A 100 14.79 -3.38 -12.58
N LYS A 101 16.05 -3.65 -12.20
CA LYS A 101 16.43 -4.82 -11.42
C LYS A 101 16.09 -4.66 -9.94
N GLN A 102 16.43 -3.50 -9.39
CA GLN A 102 16.14 -3.14 -7.99
C GLN A 102 16.24 -1.64 -7.77
N VAL A 103 15.61 -1.19 -6.70
CA VAL A 103 15.70 0.19 -6.20
C VAL A 103 16.20 0.14 -4.76
N VAL A 104 17.20 0.96 -4.43
CA VAL A 104 17.76 1.07 -3.09
C VAL A 104 17.37 2.43 -2.51
N ILE A 105 16.63 2.45 -1.40
CA ILE A 105 16.21 3.66 -0.69
C ILE A 105 16.51 3.47 0.79
N ASN A 106 17.23 4.40 1.42
CA ASN A 106 17.54 4.37 2.85
C ASN A 106 18.13 3.00 3.28
N ASP A 107 19.12 2.50 2.53
CA ASP A 107 19.81 1.22 2.71
C ASP A 107 18.91 -0.02 2.61
N LYS A 108 17.70 0.12 2.10
CA LYS A 108 16.76 -0.96 1.87
C LYS A 108 16.63 -1.25 0.39
N ILE A 109 16.63 -2.52 0.04
CA ILE A 109 16.51 -3.01 -1.33
C ILE A 109 15.04 -3.33 -1.61
N TYR A 110 14.54 -2.80 -2.71
CA TYR A 110 13.21 -3.06 -3.22
C TYR A 110 13.29 -3.72 -4.59
N LYS A 111 12.51 -4.79 -4.77
CA LYS A 111 12.38 -5.50 -6.05
C LYS A 111 10.91 -5.65 -6.41
N ASN A 112 10.66 -5.72 -7.72
CA ASN A 112 9.32 -6.00 -8.24
C ASN A 112 9.19 -7.48 -8.58
N TYR A 113 8.08 -8.09 -8.18
CA TYR A 113 7.73 -9.46 -8.53
C TYR A 113 6.26 -9.57 -8.89
N PHE A 114 5.96 -10.44 -9.84
CA PHE A 114 4.59 -10.78 -10.20
C PHE A 114 4.00 -11.76 -9.17
N TYR A 115 2.87 -11.38 -8.57
CA TYR A 115 2.18 -12.18 -7.56
C TYR A 115 0.70 -11.85 -7.52
N ASN A 116 -0.18 -12.88 -7.56
CA ASN A 116 -1.64 -12.73 -7.60
C ASN A 116 -2.09 -11.78 -8.72
N ASP A 117 -1.68 -12.10 -9.96
CA ASP A 117 -2.06 -11.40 -11.19
C ASP A 117 -1.68 -9.91 -11.24
N ASP A 118 -0.74 -9.48 -10.40
CA ASP A 118 -0.29 -8.10 -10.34
C ASP A 118 1.23 -8.00 -10.08
N ASN A 119 1.84 -6.92 -10.58
CA ASN A 119 3.20 -6.54 -10.26
C ASN A 119 3.24 -5.85 -8.89
N ARG A 120 4.05 -6.36 -7.97
CA ARG A 120 4.16 -5.84 -6.62
C ARG A 120 5.58 -5.54 -6.21
N VAL A 121 5.75 -4.43 -5.52
CA VAL A 121 7.03 -4.02 -4.95
C VAL A 121 7.17 -4.62 -3.56
N TYR A 122 8.33 -5.24 -3.31
CA TYR A 122 8.68 -5.81 -2.02
C TYR A 122 10.01 -5.24 -1.53
N GLU A 123 10.09 -4.93 -0.24
CA GLU A 123 11.35 -4.72 0.47
C GLU A 123 11.99 -6.10 0.72
N ILE A 124 13.25 -6.26 0.34
CA ILE A 124 14.00 -7.49 0.57
C ILE A 124 14.57 -7.45 1.98
N ILE A 125 14.12 -8.38 2.83
CA ILE A 125 14.57 -8.48 4.22
C ILE A 125 15.80 -9.38 4.32
N TYR A 126 15.79 -10.49 3.59
CA TYR A 126 16.90 -11.45 3.53
C TYR A 126 16.87 -12.19 2.21
N GLU A 127 18.03 -12.34 1.57
CA GLU A 127 18.11 -12.98 0.26
C GLU A 127 19.29 -13.94 0.21
N THR A 128 19.04 -15.14 -0.29
CA THR A 128 20.02 -16.17 -0.60
C THR A 128 19.75 -16.70 -2.02
N GLU A 129 20.63 -17.55 -2.53
CA GLU A 129 20.38 -18.23 -3.79
C GLU A 129 19.12 -19.10 -3.77
N LYS A 130 18.75 -19.65 -2.61
CA LYS A 130 17.63 -20.60 -2.47
C LYS A 130 16.29 -19.92 -2.17
N PHE A 131 16.31 -18.82 -1.45
CA PHE A 131 15.08 -18.11 -1.08
C PHE A 131 15.31 -16.62 -0.80
N SER A 132 14.21 -15.86 -0.85
CA SER A 132 14.19 -14.47 -0.39
C SER A 132 13.02 -14.25 0.57
N ILE A 133 13.28 -13.70 1.75
CA ILE A 133 12.24 -13.21 2.67
C ILE A 133 11.99 -11.76 2.30
N MET A 134 10.73 -11.42 2.06
CA MET A 134 10.30 -10.14 1.54
C MET A 134 9.18 -9.56 2.39
N LYS A 135 9.09 -8.24 2.41
CA LYS A 135 8.02 -7.49 3.04
C LYS A 135 7.24 -6.73 1.98
N GLY A 136 5.96 -7.07 1.86
CA GLY A 136 5.02 -6.39 0.99
C GLY A 136 4.19 -5.38 1.77
N PHE A 137 3.70 -4.34 1.07
CA PHE A 137 2.94 -3.26 1.65
C PHE A 137 1.53 -3.23 1.05
N SER A 138 0.58 -2.75 1.83
CA SER A 138 -0.77 -2.47 1.39
C SER A 138 -1.31 -1.23 2.12
N VAL A 139 -2.22 -0.52 1.48
CA VAL A 139 -2.88 0.65 2.06
C VAL A 139 -4.39 0.48 1.94
N LYS A 140 -5.12 0.90 2.97
CA LYS A 140 -6.59 0.90 2.97
C LYS A 140 -7.10 2.25 3.43
N LEU A 141 -8.16 2.74 2.79
CA LEU A 141 -8.92 3.88 3.27
C LEU A 141 -9.89 3.38 4.35
N VAL A 142 -9.64 3.80 5.59
CA VAL A 142 -10.52 3.57 6.73
C VAL A 142 -11.43 4.77 6.85
N LYS A 143 -12.74 4.55 6.67
CA LYS A 143 -13.74 5.60 6.82
C LYS A 143 -13.88 6.01 8.28
N GLY A 144 -13.92 7.30 8.52
CA GLY A 144 -14.21 7.85 9.82
C GLY A 144 -15.66 7.56 10.22
N HIS A 145 -15.89 7.26 11.49
CA HIS A 145 -17.23 7.09 12.01
C HIS A 145 -17.78 8.43 12.49
N TYR A 146 -19.03 8.72 12.11
CA TYR A 146 -19.77 9.82 12.72
C TYR A 146 -20.26 9.36 14.09
N ASN A 147 -19.69 9.93 15.14
CA ASN A 147 -20.22 9.79 16.50
C ASN A 147 -20.65 11.18 16.97
N PRO A 148 -21.94 11.43 17.22
CA PRO A 148 -22.43 12.74 17.63
C PRO A 148 -21.83 13.23 18.97
N MET A 149 -21.32 12.34 19.81
CA MET A 149 -20.68 12.67 21.10
C MET A 149 -19.16 12.87 21.00
N VAL A 150 -18.54 12.42 19.94
CA VAL A 150 -17.10 12.57 19.68
C VAL A 150 -16.96 13.19 18.31
N ARG A 151 -16.16 14.26 18.19
CA ARG A 151 -15.94 14.96 16.92
C ARG A 151 -15.78 13.98 15.76
N ILE A 152 -16.31 14.35 14.57
CA ILE A 152 -16.23 13.60 13.33
C ILE A 152 -14.79 13.12 13.14
N SER A 153 -14.57 11.80 13.14
CA SER A 153 -13.28 11.25 12.76
C SER A 153 -13.14 11.33 11.23
N ASN A 154 -12.04 11.91 10.75
CA ASN A 154 -11.75 11.99 9.34
C ASN A 154 -11.44 10.59 8.75
N ASP A 155 -11.71 10.43 7.46
CA ASP A 155 -11.24 9.28 6.72
C ASP A 155 -9.70 9.24 6.77
N LYS A 156 -9.11 8.03 6.83
CA LYS A 156 -7.67 7.88 7.01
C LYS A 156 -7.11 6.75 6.16
N TYR A 157 -6.00 7.01 5.46
CA TYR A 157 -5.19 5.96 4.90
C TYR A 157 -4.41 5.23 6.00
N SER A 158 -4.60 3.91 6.08
CA SER A 158 -3.86 3.04 7.00
C SER A 158 -2.96 2.10 6.21
N LYS A 159 -1.67 2.11 6.54
CA LYS A 159 -0.62 1.29 5.90
C LYS A 159 -0.45 -0.01 6.67
N PHE A 160 -0.34 -1.11 5.96
CA PHE A 160 -0.11 -2.45 6.51
C PHE A 160 1.07 -3.08 5.81
N SER A 161 1.75 -3.99 6.51
CA SER A 161 2.82 -4.80 5.92
C SER A 161 2.60 -6.28 6.23
N SER A 162 3.02 -7.12 5.30
CA SER A 162 2.99 -8.58 5.45
C SER A 162 4.26 -9.17 4.89
N TYR A 163 4.69 -10.31 5.44
CA TYR A 163 5.88 -10.99 4.94
C TYR A 163 5.52 -12.06 3.95
N PHE A 164 6.42 -12.26 3.02
CA PHE A 164 6.35 -13.25 1.95
C PHE A 164 7.70 -13.96 1.85
N ILE A 165 7.66 -15.18 1.33
CA ILE A 165 8.85 -15.90 0.95
C ILE A 165 8.78 -16.22 -0.54
N LYS A 166 9.87 -15.95 -1.24
CA LYS A 166 10.09 -16.41 -2.61
C LYS A 166 11.01 -17.62 -2.57
N LEU A 167 10.52 -18.74 -3.06
CA LEU A 167 11.27 -19.98 -3.25
C LEU A 167 11.27 -20.30 -4.75
N ASN A 168 12.42 -20.27 -5.37
CA ASN A 168 12.52 -20.33 -6.83
C ASN A 168 11.62 -19.27 -7.49
N ASN A 169 10.61 -19.68 -8.25
CA ASN A 169 9.65 -18.77 -8.90
C ASN A 169 8.28 -18.67 -8.15
N SER A 170 8.16 -19.27 -6.98
CA SER A 170 6.90 -19.25 -6.20
C SER A 170 7.00 -18.28 -5.04
N ILE A 171 6.01 -17.39 -4.92
CA ILE A 171 5.87 -16.48 -3.79
C ILE A 171 4.70 -16.96 -2.93
N LYS A 172 4.90 -17.00 -1.61
CA LYS A 172 3.88 -17.43 -0.64
C LYS A 172 3.89 -16.51 0.57
N PRO A 173 2.74 -16.31 1.25
CA PRO A 173 2.69 -15.63 2.54
C PRO A 173 3.64 -16.31 3.55
N PHE A 174 4.35 -15.51 4.31
CA PHE A 174 5.30 -15.96 5.31
C PHE A 174 5.01 -15.33 6.67
N LYS A 175 5.28 -16.04 7.75
CA LYS A 175 5.14 -15.49 9.10
C LYS A 175 6.48 -15.56 9.80
N LEU A 176 6.96 -14.45 10.35
CA LEU A 176 8.16 -14.40 11.17
C LEU A 176 7.87 -15.14 12.50
N ARG A 177 8.25 -16.41 12.57
CA ARG A 177 8.13 -17.28 13.73
C ARG A 177 9.13 -18.43 13.68
N LYS A 178 9.50 -18.95 14.84
CA LYS A 178 10.51 -20.02 14.99
C LYS A 178 10.33 -21.15 13.96
N LYS A 179 9.15 -21.79 13.92
CA LYS A 179 8.87 -22.90 13.01
C LYS A 179 9.09 -22.54 11.54
N SER A 180 8.66 -21.34 11.11
CA SER A 180 8.80 -20.92 9.72
C SER A 180 10.26 -20.67 9.35
N VAL A 181 11.04 -20.03 10.23
CA VAL A 181 12.44 -19.72 9.99
C VAL A 181 13.30 -20.99 10.01
N ILE A 182 13.12 -21.86 10.98
CA ILE A 182 13.87 -23.13 11.08
C ILE A 182 13.61 -24.02 9.86
N ASN A 183 12.38 -24.08 9.36
CA ASN A 183 12.05 -24.87 8.17
C ASN A 183 12.78 -24.41 6.89
N LEU A 184 13.29 -23.17 6.84
CA LEU A 184 14.05 -22.68 5.70
C LEU A 184 15.50 -23.18 5.69
N LEU A 185 16.02 -23.52 6.87
CA LEU A 185 17.44 -23.81 7.01
C LEU A 185 17.81 -25.24 6.56
N SER A 186 16.82 -26.14 6.43
CA SER A 186 17.06 -27.57 6.10
C SER A 186 18.17 -28.19 6.93
N ALA A 187 18.35 -27.71 8.18
CA ALA A 187 19.47 -28.03 9.04
C ALA A 187 19.20 -29.33 9.84
N ASP A 188 20.28 -30.01 10.19
CA ASP A 188 20.24 -31.17 11.07
C ASP A 188 19.90 -30.78 12.53
N LYS A 189 19.63 -31.76 13.38
CA LYS A 189 19.28 -31.53 14.80
C LYS A 189 20.40 -30.81 15.57
N ASN A 190 21.67 -31.07 15.24
CA ASN A 190 22.80 -30.47 15.96
C ASN A 190 22.95 -28.99 15.61
N SER A 191 22.82 -28.64 14.33
CA SER A 191 22.85 -27.25 13.85
C SER A 191 21.66 -26.46 14.43
N ILE A 192 20.47 -27.05 14.50
CA ILE A 192 19.31 -26.42 15.14
C ILE A 192 19.58 -26.18 16.63
N SER A 193 20.15 -27.13 17.35
CA SER A 193 20.48 -26.98 18.78
C SER A 193 21.49 -25.84 19.03
N ARG A 194 22.53 -25.75 18.19
CA ARG A 194 23.49 -24.63 18.23
C ARG A 194 22.83 -23.28 17.96
N LEU A 195 21.97 -23.23 16.95
CA LEU A 195 21.19 -22.04 16.62
C LEU A 195 20.30 -21.59 17.79
N GLU A 196 19.59 -22.52 18.43
CA GLU A 196 18.75 -22.20 19.59
C GLU A 196 19.58 -21.69 20.77
N THR A 197 20.75 -22.27 21.01
CA THR A 197 21.68 -21.77 22.05
C THR A 197 22.11 -20.34 21.73
N TYR A 198 22.48 -20.04 20.50
CA TYR A 198 22.82 -18.69 20.07
C TYR A 198 21.68 -17.70 20.24
N VAL A 199 20.47 -18.06 19.75
CA VAL A 199 19.27 -17.23 19.87
C VAL A 199 18.95 -16.89 21.32
N ASN A 200 19.05 -17.87 22.22
CA ASN A 200 18.81 -17.69 23.65
C ASN A 200 19.88 -16.80 24.30
N ALA A 201 21.15 -17.06 24.02
CA ALA A 201 22.28 -16.30 24.57
C ALA A 201 22.22 -14.81 24.14
N LYS A 202 21.84 -14.54 22.90
CA LYS A 202 21.68 -13.18 22.36
C LYS A 202 20.30 -12.57 22.59
N ARG A 203 19.36 -13.30 23.22
CA ARG A 203 17.97 -12.87 23.46
C ARG A 203 17.24 -12.43 22.19
N LEU A 204 17.47 -13.10 21.06
CA LEU A 204 16.89 -12.78 19.77
C LEU A 204 15.45 -13.32 19.67
N SER A 205 14.64 -12.64 18.87
CA SER A 205 13.23 -12.97 18.64
C SER A 205 12.96 -13.29 17.18
N TYR A 206 12.38 -14.45 16.92
CA TYR A 206 11.91 -14.84 15.58
C TYR A 206 10.76 -13.98 15.03
N LYS A 207 10.27 -12.98 15.80
CA LYS A 207 9.18 -12.09 15.40
C LYS A 207 9.69 -10.71 14.94
N LYS A 208 10.96 -10.39 15.15
CA LYS A 208 11.57 -9.11 14.79
C LYS A 208 12.47 -9.27 13.56
N GLU A 209 12.29 -8.41 12.56
CA GLU A 209 13.07 -8.47 11.32
C GLU A 209 14.59 -8.50 11.57
N LYS A 210 15.09 -7.53 12.35
CA LYS A 210 16.52 -7.42 12.66
C LYS A 210 17.08 -8.68 13.32
N ASP A 211 16.31 -9.28 14.23
CA ASP A 211 16.74 -10.48 14.94
C ASP A 211 16.73 -11.69 14.01
N VAL A 212 15.73 -11.78 13.11
CA VAL A 212 15.65 -12.86 12.11
C VAL A 212 16.82 -12.80 11.12
N ILE A 213 17.24 -11.61 10.70
CA ILE A 213 18.45 -11.45 9.86
C ILE A 213 19.65 -12.03 10.59
N GLN A 214 19.90 -11.65 11.84
CA GLN A 214 21.03 -12.17 12.65
C GLN A 214 20.95 -13.68 12.85
N ILE A 215 19.75 -14.23 13.06
CA ILE A 215 19.53 -15.66 13.21
C ILE A 215 19.89 -16.39 11.91
N LEU A 216 19.49 -15.87 10.76
CA LEU A 216 19.79 -16.45 9.46
C LEU A 216 21.27 -16.34 9.11
N ASP A 217 21.87 -15.17 9.36
CA ASP A 217 23.32 -14.96 9.15
C ASP A 217 24.15 -15.98 9.97
N TYR A 218 23.79 -16.16 11.24
CA TYR A 218 24.46 -17.16 12.08
C TYR A 218 24.26 -18.58 11.54
N ALA A 219 23.03 -18.91 11.13
CA ALA A 219 22.72 -20.26 10.65
C ALA A 219 23.40 -20.63 9.34
N PHE A 220 23.67 -19.65 8.44
CA PHE A 220 24.37 -19.88 7.18
C PHE A 220 25.89 -19.84 7.31
N ASN A 221 26.41 -19.43 8.48
CA ASN A 221 27.83 -19.45 8.82
C ASN A 221 28.22 -20.59 9.79
N LEU A 222 27.28 -21.51 10.09
CA LEU A 222 27.48 -22.73 10.88
C LEU A 222 28.05 -23.86 10.01
#